data_4e50eda835f5adee822a61106d4ebe6d
#
_entry.id   4e50eda835f5adee822a61106d4ebe6d
#
_cell.length_a   1.000
_cell.length_b   1.000
_cell.length_c   1.000
_cell.angle_alpha   90.00
_cell.angle_beta   90.00
_cell.angle_gamma   90.00
#
_symmetry.space_group_name_H-M   'P 1'
#
loop_
_entity.id
_entity.type
_entity.pdbx_description
1 polymer ?
#
loop_
_entity_poly.entity_id
_entity_poly.type
_entity_poly.pdbx_seq_one_letter_code
_entity_poly.pdbx_strand_id
1 'polypeptide(L)'
;MISVFDIYKIGIGPSSSHTVGPMKAAFDFLKAAKEAGHLTQADGVKVELFGSLGQTGKGHGTGKAVILGLAGELPETVDTDNVDNFLEQTRKTEKLALLGEHEVAFPAEGAITFHRRKTMPKHANAMELKLLKGDDIIYSDLYYSIGGGFIVRDEDFDETLEEAIEQSSKPIPYPFDSAAELLGHCKEHGLRISSLMMANEKVFRSEDEIREGLMKIWRTMQQSITNGITTEGILPGGLKVRRRASSLYQRLKKEKSSDAMQVMDWVDLFALAVNEENAAGGRIVTAPTNGAAGIVPAVMSYADKFIETLDEDSAVRFLLTSAAIGILYKKNASISGAEVGCQGKWVLPAPWPPAHWLSSWAEALKPLRMLPKLVWSTTLA
;
A
#
# COMPACT_ATOMS: atom_id res chain seq x y z
N MET A 1 12.61 -1.31 14.18
CA MET A 1 11.21 -1.79 14.38
C MET A 1 10.37 -1.39 13.17
N ILE A 2 9.48 -2.26 12.69
CA ILE A 2 8.47 -1.89 11.68
C ILE A 2 7.39 -1.07 12.39
N SER A 3 7.11 0.12 11.88
CA SER A 3 6.09 1.04 12.42
C SER A 3 4.68 0.65 11.93
N VAL A 4 3.65 1.06 12.67
CA VAL A 4 2.25 0.97 12.19
C VAL A 4 2.07 1.70 10.85
N PHE A 5 2.79 2.78 10.62
CA PHE A 5 2.78 3.54 9.37
C PHE A 5 3.54 2.86 8.21
N ASP A 6 4.28 1.80 8.51
CA ASP A 6 4.86 0.92 7.49
C ASP A 6 3.89 -0.16 7.03
N ILE A 7 2.93 -0.52 7.88
CA ILE A 7 1.84 -1.46 7.56
C ILE A 7 0.72 -0.74 6.81
N TYR A 8 0.37 0.48 7.27
CA TYR A 8 -0.67 1.31 6.67
C TYR A 8 -0.06 2.49 5.95
N LYS A 9 -0.02 2.44 4.63
CA LYS A 9 0.46 3.53 3.79
C LYS A 9 -0.66 4.05 2.90
N ILE A 10 -0.90 5.35 2.96
CA ILE A 10 -1.79 6.00 2.00
C ILE A 10 -1.09 5.99 0.65
N GLY A 11 -1.81 5.62 -0.40
CA GLY A 11 -1.25 5.55 -1.74
C GLY A 11 -2.34 5.44 -2.81
N ILE A 12 -1.94 5.00 -3.98
CA ILE A 12 -2.84 4.81 -5.12
C ILE A 12 -2.79 3.38 -5.63
N GLY A 13 -3.89 2.94 -6.24
CA GLY A 13 -3.94 1.65 -6.90
C GLY A 13 -3.17 1.60 -8.23
N PRO A 14 -3.06 0.41 -8.81
CA PRO A 14 -3.61 -0.84 -8.31
C PRO A 14 -2.65 -1.69 -7.46
N SER A 15 -1.34 -1.34 -7.35
CA SER A 15 -0.35 -2.24 -6.76
C SER A 15 0.68 -1.50 -5.90
N SER A 16 0.98 -2.02 -4.71
CA SER A 16 2.03 -1.46 -3.86
C SER A 16 3.43 -1.62 -4.48
N SER A 17 3.73 -2.77 -5.10
CA SER A 17 5.04 -3.05 -5.69
C SER A 17 5.22 -2.55 -7.12
N HIS A 18 4.13 -2.43 -7.90
CA HIS A 18 4.19 -2.06 -9.32
C HIS A 18 3.71 -0.63 -9.60
N THR A 19 3.10 0.04 -8.62
CA THR A 19 2.61 1.42 -8.74
C THR A 19 3.25 2.31 -7.69
N VAL A 20 2.96 2.07 -6.39
CA VAL A 20 3.45 2.91 -5.29
C VAL A 20 4.98 2.92 -5.22
N GLY A 21 5.62 1.75 -5.23
CA GLY A 21 7.08 1.64 -5.20
C GLY A 21 7.76 2.36 -6.36
N PRO A 22 7.43 2.06 -7.64
CA PRO A 22 7.99 2.76 -8.77
C PRO A 22 7.76 4.28 -8.79
N MET A 23 6.61 4.76 -8.32
CA MET A 23 6.35 6.19 -8.19
C MET A 23 7.29 6.86 -7.19
N LYS A 24 7.48 6.23 -6.02
CA LYS A 24 8.43 6.72 -5.00
C LYS A 24 9.87 6.67 -5.50
N ALA A 25 10.28 5.56 -6.13
CA ALA A 25 11.63 5.43 -6.66
C ALA A 25 11.95 6.51 -7.69
N ALA A 26 11.01 6.85 -8.57
CA ALA A 26 11.17 7.91 -9.54
C ALA A 26 11.29 9.31 -8.88
N PHE A 27 10.51 9.56 -7.84
CA PHE A 27 10.60 10.78 -7.05
C PHE A 27 11.94 10.88 -6.31
N ASP A 28 12.34 9.83 -5.59
CA ASP A 28 13.57 9.81 -4.79
C ASP A 28 14.82 9.90 -5.68
N PHE A 29 14.80 9.27 -6.87
CA PHE A 29 15.84 9.41 -7.87
C PHE A 29 16.08 10.87 -8.27
N LEU A 30 15.00 11.60 -8.60
CA LEU A 30 15.13 13.00 -8.99
C LEU A 30 15.52 13.91 -7.83
N LYS A 31 15.09 13.59 -6.61
CA LYS A 31 15.52 14.29 -5.42
C LYS A 31 17.03 14.15 -5.21
N ALA A 32 17.57 12.93 -5.32
CA ALA A 32 18.99 12.67 -5.24
C ALA A 32 19.77 13.34 -6.37
N ALA A 33 19.27 13.28 -7.61
CA ALA A 33 19.86 13.95 -8.75
C ALA A 33 19.89 15.49 -8.61
N LYS A 34 18.87 16.07 -7.98
CA LYS A 34 18.80 17.51 -7.66
C LYS A 34 19.85 17.88 -6.61
N GLU A 35 19.98 17.11 -5.55
CA GLU A 35 21.00 17.30 -4.50
C GLU A 35 22.42 17.17 -5.07
N ALA A 36 22.63 16.26 -6.04
CA ALA A 36 23.89 16.11 -6.76
C ALA A 36 24.13 17.16 -7.85
N GLY A 37 23.19 18.06 -8.11
CA GLY A 37 23.32 19.16 -9.10
C GLY A 37 23.14 18.74 -10.56
N HIS A 38 22.57 17.56 -10.83
CA HIS A 38 22.38 17.05 -12.19
C HIS A 38 21.02 17.38 -12.79
N LEU A 39 19.99 17.68 -11.98
CA LEU A 39 18.61 17.89 -12.43
C LEU A 39 18.51 18.96 -13.53
N THR A 40 19.11 20.13 -13.31
CA THR A 40 19.04 21.28 -14.24
C THR A 40 19.94 21.14 -15.48
N GLN A 41 20.81 20.14 -15.51
CA GLN A 41 21.69 19.86 -16.63
C GLN A 41 21.08 18.87 -17.64
N ALA A 42 20.02 18.17 -17.23
CA ALA A 42 19.37 17.17 -18.05
C ALA A 42 18.49 17.80 -19.13
N ASP A 43 18.48 17.22 -20.31
CA ASP A 43 17.56 17.54 -21.39
C ASP A 43 16.60 16.38 -21.73
N GLY A 44 16.82 15.21 -21.09
CA GLY A 44 15.98 14.03 -21.25
C GLY A 44 16.06 13.09 -20.04
N VAL A 45 15.12 12.16 -19.96
CA VAL A 45 15.07 11.09 -18.96
C VAL A 45 14.68 9.76 -19.61
N LYS A 46 15.36 8.68 -19.22
CA LYS A 46 15.02 7.31 -19.63
C LYS A 46 14.79 6.44 -18.41
N VAL A 47 13.83 5.53 -18.52
CA VAL A 47 13.50 4.54 -17.48
C VAL A 47 13.44 3.15 -18.09
N GLU A 48 14.14 2.23 -17.49
CA GLU A 48 14.16 0.83 -17.89
C GLU A 48 13.59 -0.05 -16.77
N LEU A 49 12.56 -0.81 -17.11
CA LEU A 49 11.83 -1.67 -16.17
C LEU A 49 12.17 -3.14 -16.45
N PHE A 50 12.59 -3.85 -15.40
CA PHE A 50 13.10 -5.22 -15.50
C PHE A 50 12.26 -6.21 -14.69
N GLY A 51 12.42 -7.49 -15.00
CA GLY A 51 11.77 -8.58 -14.30
C GLY A 51 10.26 -8.44 -14.27
N SER A 52 9.64 -8.53 -13.09
CA SER A 52 8.19 -8.45 -12.98
C SER A 52 7.63 -7.05 -13.35
N LEU A 53 8.37 -5.95 -13.09
CA LEU A 53 7.99 -4.61 -13.56
C LEU A 53 7.99 -4.54 -15.10
N GLY A 54 8.93 -5.21 -15.76
CA GLY A 54 8.98 -5.28 -17.22
C GLY A 54 7.89 -6.17 -17.82
N GLN A 55 7.55 -7.27 -17.15
CA GLN A 55 6.58 -8.26 -17.64
C GLN A 55 5.13 -7.83 -17.45
N THR A 56 4.78 -7.37 -16.25
CA THR A 56 3.40 -7.12 -15.82
C THR A 56 3.10 -5.64 -15.56
N GLY A 57 4.12 -4.78 -15.57
CA GLY A 57 4.01 -3.37 -15.19
C GLY A 57 3.03 -2.56 -16.04
N LYS A 58 2.86 -2.88 -17.32
CA LYS A 58 1.85 -2.22 -18.17
C LYS A 58 0.44 -2.39 -17.59
N GLY A 59 0.09 -3.61 -17.18
CA GLY A 59 -1.21 -3.92 -16.59
C GLY A 59 -1.41 -3.32 -15.19
N HIS A 60 -0.33 -3.05 -14.46
CA HIS A 60 -0.36 -2.46 -13.13
C HIS A 60 -0.08 -0.95 -13.11
N GLY A 61 -0.08 -0.29 -14.27
CA GLY A 61 0.11 1.16 -14.35
C GLY A 61 1.50 1.64 -13.94
N THR A 62 2.54 0.79 -14.02
CA THR A 62 3.92 1.16 -13.62
C THR A 62 4.43 2.37 -14.39
N GLY A 63 4.21 2.42 -15.72
CA GLY A 63 4.62 3.58 -16.52
C GLY A 63 3.94 4.88 -16.09
N LYS A 64 2.64 4.84 -15.80
CA LYS A 64 1.87 5.95 -15.23
C LYS A 64 2.46 6.42 -13.90
N ALA A 65 2.75 5.48 -13.00
CA ALA A 65 3.31 5.77 -11.69
C ALA A 65 4.70 6.41 -11.77
N VAL A 66 5.55 5.92 -12.67
CA VAL A 66 6.89 6.49 -12.93
C VAL A 66 6.78 7.92 -13.43
N ILE A 67 5.90 8.20 -14.41
CA ILE A 67 5.71 9.56 -14.93
C ILE A 67 5.28 10.52 -13.81
N LEU A 68 4.35 10.10 -12.95
CA LEU A 68 3.90 10.90 -11.82
C LEU A 68 5.03 11.16 -10.82
N GLY A 69 5.82 10.15 -10.47
CA GLY A 69 6.97 10.30 -9.59
C GLY A 69 8.04 11.23 -10.17
N LEU A 70 8.33 11.12 -11.47
CA LEU A 70 9.23 12.05 -12.17
C LEU A 70 8.69 13.48 -12.21
N ALA A 71 7.38 13.66 -12.26
CA ALA A 71 6.74 14.98 -12.18
C ALA A 71 6.79 15.60 -10.77
N GLY A 72 7.25 14.85 -9.76
CA GLY A 72 7.30 15.31 -8.36
C GLY A 72 6.09 14.93 -7.52
N GLU A 73 5.20 14.09 -8.06
CA GLU A 73 4.02 13.63 -7.33
C GLU A 73 4.36 12.46 -6.42
N LEU A 74 3.72 12.43 -5.25
CA LEU A 74 3.83 11.34 -4.29
C LEU A 74 2.52 10.54 -4.23
N PRO A 75 2.61 9.21 -3.96
CA PRO A 75 1.41 8.37 -3.84
C PRO A 75 0.40 8.87 -2.81
N GLU A 76 0.87 9.55 -1.76
CA GLU A 76 0.05 10.05 -0.66
C GLU A 76 -0.74 11.31 -1.00
N THR A 77 -0.29 12.11 -1.98
CA THR A 77 -0.80 13.45 -2.24
C THR A 77 -1.29 13.70 -3.65
N VAL A 78 -0.89 12.88 -4.63
CA VAL A 78 -1.27 13.06 -6.04
C VAL A 78 -2.77 13.25 -6.22
N ASP A 79 -3.18 14.19 -7.04
CA ASP A 79 -4.59 14.38 -7.41
C ASP A 79 -5.03 13.28 -8.37
N THR A 80 -5.70 12.24 -7.82
CA THR A 80 -6.14 11.06 -8.57
C THR A 80 -7.13 11.37 -9.68
N ASP A 81 -7.89 12.46 -9.56
CA ASP A 81 -8.92 12.83 -10.54
C ASP A 81 -8.30 13.49 -11.79
N ASN A 82 -7.13 14.11 -11.64
CA ASN A 82 -6.45 14.81 -12.73
C ASN A 82 -5.35 13.97 -13.41
N VAL A 83 -5.05 12.79 -12.90
CA VAL A 83 -3.93 11.97 -13.41
C VAL A 83 -4.04 11.66 -14.90
N ASP A 84 -5.21 11.22 -15.37
CA ASP A 84 -5.38 10.83 -16.77
C ASP A 84 -5.21 12.03 -17.72
N ASN A 85 -5.70 13.21 -17.33
CA ASN A 85 -5.50 14.45 -18.07
C ASN A 85 -4.02 14.84 -18.12
N PHE A 86 -3.31 14.78 -16.99
CA PHE A 86 -1.88 15.04 -16.92
C PHE A 86 -1.06 14.13 -17.84
N LEU A 87 -1.34 12.83 -17.83
CA LEU A 87 -0.68 11.86 -18.70
C LEU A 87 -0.96 12.08 -20.18
N GLU A 88 -2.20 12.45 -20.52
CA GLU A 88 -2.56 12.81 -21.91
C GLU A 88 -1.82 14.05 -22.39
N GLN A 89 -1.69 15.08 -21.54
CA GLN A 89 -0.92 16.28 -21.85
C GLN A 89 0.56 15.94 -22.05
N THR A 90 1.19 15.21 -21.13
CA THR A 90 2.58 14.76 -21.23
C THR A 90 2.82 14.01 -22.55
N ARG A 91 1.91 13.10 -22.92
CA ARG A 91 1.99 12.37 -24.19
C ARG A 91 1.87 13.26 -25.43
N LYS A 92 1.01 14.28 -25.39
CA LYS A 92 0.79 15.20 -26.52
C LYS A 92 1.95 16.15 -26.72
N THR A 93 2.52 16.62 -25.64
CA THR A 93 3.63 17.60 -25.67
C THR A 93 5.00 16.95 -25.84
N GLU A 94 5.10 15.65 -25.53
CA GLU A 94 6.37 14.90 -25.40
C GLU A 94 7.38 15.60 -24.49
N LYS A 95 6.88 16.26 -23.46
CA LYS A 95 7.65 16.96 -22.44
C LYS A 95 7.18 16.61 -21.05
N LEU A 96 8.10 16.62 -20.09
CA LEU A 96 7.83 16.38 -18.69
C LEU A 96 8.61 17.38 -17.83
N ALA A 97 7.94 18.05 -16.91
CA ALA A 97 8.60 18.89 -15.91
C ALA A 97 9.07 18.00 -14.75
N LEU A 98 10.36 17.73 -14.66
CA LEU A 98 10.97 16.95 -13.58
C LEU A 98 10.82 17.69 -12.26
N LEU A 99 10.25 17.03 -11.23
CA LEU A 99 9.86 17.61 -9.93
C LEU A 99 8.98 18.88 -10.06
N GLY A 100 8.28 19.07 -11.21
CA GLY A 100 7.54 20.29 -11.50
C GLY A 100 8.41 21.54 -11.77
N GLU A 101 9.74 21.41 -11.83
CA GLU A 101 10.70 22.54 -11.86
C GLU A 101 11.47 22.64 -13.18
N HIS A 102 11.84 21.52 -13.80
CA HIS A 102 12.74 21.50 -14.96
C HIS A 102 12.14 20.68 -16.11
N GLU A 103 11.78 21.36 -17.21
CA GLU A 103 11.18 20.70 -18.37
C GLU A 103 12.24 20.01 -19.23
N VAL A 104 12.01 18.73 -19.54
CA VAL A 104 12.85 17.91 -20.40
C VAL A 104 12.04 17.22 -21.51
N ALA A 105 12.73 16.74 -22.55
CA ALA A 105 12.12 15.88 -23.56
C ALA A 105 11.69 14.53 -22.94
N PHE A 106 10.46 14.14 -23.21
CA PHE A 106 9.87 12.87 -22.74
C PHE A 106 9.07 12.25 -23.88
N PRO A 107 9.72 11.65 -24.89
CA PRO A 107 9.05 11.09 -26.04
C PRO A 107 8.10 9.95 -25.64
N ALA A 108 6.95 9.89 -26.28
CA ALA A 108 5.94 8.86 -26.00
C ALA A 108 6.46 7.43 -26.22
N GLU A 109 7.42 7.27 -27.13
CA GLU A 109 8.12 6.02 -27.37
C GLU A 109 9.59 6.15 -26.96
N GLY A 110 10.09 5.18 -26.19
CA GLY A 110 11.50 5.09 -25.80
C GLY A 110 11.85 5.69 -24.45
N ALA A 111 11.06 6.63 -23.91
CA ALA A 111 11.32 7.18 -22.57
C ALA A 111 11.17 6.10 -21.47
N ILE A 112 10.19 5.22 -21.60
CA ILE A 112 10.02 4.07 -20.67
C ILE A 112 10.10 2.76 -21.44
N THR A 113 11.09 1.93 -21.11
CA THR A 113 11.31 0.61 -21.74
C THR A 113 10.92 -0.51 -20.79
N PHE A 114 10.05 -1.42 -21.25
CA PHE A 114 9.62 -2.61 -20.49
C PHE A 114 10.37 -3.84 -20.98
N HIS A 115 11.38 -4.29 -20.23
CA HIS A 115 12.18 -5.48 -20.55
C HIS A 115 11.49 -6.75 -20.07
N ARG A 116 10.77 -7.42 -20.98
CA ARG A 116 9.99 -8.62 -20.62
C ARG A 116 10.82 -9.86 -20.30
N ARG A 117 12.11 -9.90 -20.69
CA ARG A 117 12.98 -11.08 -20.55
C ARG A 117 14.25 -10.81 -19.75
N LYS A 118 14.54 -9.56 -19.41
CA LYS A 118 15.70 -9.19 -18.63
C LYS A 118 15.30 -9.06 -17.16
N THR A 119 16.14 -9.59 -16.28
CA THR A 119 16.01 -9.47 -14.82
C THR A 119 17.27 -8.89 -14.23
N MET A 120 17.18 -8.27 -13.07
CA MET A 120 18.31 -7.84 -12.26
C MET A 120 18.55 -8.85 -11.12
N PRO A 121 19.80 -8.99 -10.64
CA PRO A 121 20.18 -10.11 -9.78
C PRO A 121 19.54 -10.06 -8.37
N LYS A 122 19.37 -8.87 -7.79
CA LYS A 122 19.01 -8.76 -6.36
C LYS A 122 17.52 -8.91 -6.10
N HIS A 123 16.63 -8.44 -7.02
CA HIS A 123 15.18 -8.57 -6.85
C HIS A 123 14.42 -8.54 -8.18
N ALA A 124 13.27 -9.21 -8.22
CA ALA A 124 12.44 -9.34 -9.43
C ALA A 124 11.77 -8.03 -9.89
N ASN A 125 11.60 -7.04 -9.03
CA ASN A 125 11.00 -5.75 -9.38
C ASN A 125 12.08 -4.67 -9.43
N ALA A 126 12.80 -4.58 -10.55
CA ALA A 126 13.90 -3.63 -10.71
C ALA A 126 13.56 -2.54 -11.73
N MET A 127 14.03 -1.32 -11.49
CA MET A 127 13.95 -0.19 -12.39
C MET A 127 15.21 0.64 -12.36
N GLU A 128 15.74 0.96 -13.54
CA GLU A 128 16.87 1.85 -13.73
C GLU A 128 16.38 3.17 -14.31
N LEU A 129 16.81 4.28 -13.69
CA LEU A 129 16.47 5.63 -14.11
C LEU A 129 17.75 6.34 -14.54
N LYS A 130 17.66 7.13 -15.62
CA LYS A 130 18.80 7.82 -16.23
C LYS A 130 18.42 9.23 -16.61
N LEU A 131 19.18 10.22 -16.17
CA LEU A 131 19.15 11.58 -16.70
C LEU A 131 20.13 11.68 -17.87
N LEU A 132 19.69 12.33 -18.94
CA LEU A 132 20.45 12.48 -20.17
C LEU A 132 20.79 13.94 -20.43
N LYS A 133 21.93 14.14 -21.12
CA LYS A 133 22.29 15.40 -21.79
C LYS A 133 22.77 15.05 -23.21
N GLY A 134 21.90 15.28 -24.18
CA GLY A 134 22.03 14.67 -25.50
C GLY A 134 21.98 13.17 -25.40
N ASP A 135 23.01 12.47 -25.89
CA ASP A 135 23.12 11.01 -25.82
C ASP A 135 23.87 10.51 -24.56
N ASP A 136 24.44 11.40 -23.77
CA ASP A 136 25.24 11.05 -22.60
C ASP A 136 24.38 10.87 -21.36
N ILE A 137 24.65 9.81 -20.58
CA ILE A 137 24.05 9.58 -19.26
C ILE A 137 24.84 10.40 -18.26
N ILE A 138 24.21 11.42 -17.65
CA ILE A 138 24.84 12.31 -16.67
C ILE A 138 24.57 11.89 -15.22
N TYR A 139 23.52 11.12 -15.00
CA TYR A 139 23.19 10.57 -13.69
C TYR A 139 22.32 9.31 -13.87
N SER A 140 22.59 8.25 -13.14
CA SER A 140 21.78 7.03 -13.20
C SER A 140 21.76 6.33 -11.87
N ASP A 141 20.68 5.58 -11.60
CA ASP A 141 20.52 4.78 -10.40
C ASP A 141 19.58 3.61 -10.64
N LEU A 142 19.80 2.52 -9.90
CA LEU A 142 18.98 1.31 -9.95
C LEU A 142 18.23 1.11 -8.64
N TYR A 143 16.92 0.96 -8.73
CA TYR A 143 16.02 0.76 -7.61
C TYR A 143 15.30 -0.58 -7.68
N TYR A 144 15.00 -1.12 -6.51
CA TYR A 144 14.16 -2.31 -6.35
C TYR A 144 12.92 -1.99 -5.54
N SER A 145 11.75 -2.40 -6.05
CA SER A 145 10.48 -2.29 -5.33
C SER A 145 10.18 -3.60 -4.62
N ILE A 146 10.48 -3.66 -3.32
CA ILE A 146 10.46 -4.90 -2.53
C ILE A 146 9.09 -5.26 -1.94
N GLY A 147 8.02 -4.54 -2.34
CA GLY A 147 6.64 -4.77 -1.88
C GLY A 147 6.22 -3.80 -0.77
N GLY A 148 4.91 -3.70 -0.51
CA GLY A 148 4.37 -2.78 0.50
C GLY A 148 4.68 -1.29 0.26
N GLY A 149 5.07 -0.90 -0.97
CA GLY A 149 5.52 0.45 -1.29
C GLY A 149 6.91 0.79 -0.75
N PHE A 150 7.71 -0.21 -0.37
CA PHE A 150 9.12 -0.03 -0.03
C PHE A 150 9.99 -0.10 -1.27
N ILE A 151 11.02 0.73 -1.27
CA ILE A 151 12.04 0.78 -2.32
C ILE A 151 13.43 0.72 -1.70
N VAL A 152 14.37 0.14 -2.42
CA VAL A 152 15.78 0.06 -2.02
C VAL A 152 16.64 0.38 -3.23
N ARG A 153 17.69 1.17 -3.07
CA ARG A 153 18.70 1.41 -4.10
C ARG A 153 19.61 0.20 -4.24
N ASP A 154 20.18 -0.01 -5.42
CA ASP A 154 21.07 -1.15 -5.63
C ASP A 154 22.29 -1.12 -4.70
N GLU A 155 22.88 0.05 -4.49
CA GLU A 155 24.02 0.21 -3.61
C GLU A 155 23.73 -0.14 -2.14
N ASP A 156 22.50 0.13 -1.69
CA ASP A 156 22.08 -0.07 -0.30
C ASP A 156 21.43 -1.46 -0.07
N PHE A 157 21.29 -2.28 -1.12
CA PHE A 157 20.44 -3.47 -1.06
C PHE A 157 20.93 -4.51 -0.05
N ASP A 158 22.22 -4.71 0.03
CA ASP A 158 22.84 -5.72 0.90
C ASP A 158 22.92 -5.22 2.36
N GLU A 159 23.10 -3.91 2.56
CA GLU A 159 23.11 -3.26 3.87
C GLU A 159 21.71 -3.04 4.42
N THR A 160 20.75 -2.64 3.56
CA THR A 160 19.41 -2.25 4.00
C THR A 160 18.57 -3.44 4.48
N LEU A 161 18.82 -4.66 4.01
CA LEU A 161 18.13 -5.85 4.55
C LEU A 161 18.59 -6.18 5.99
N GLU A 162 19.84 -5.95 6.32
CA GLU A 162 20.39 -6.15 7.67
C GLU A 162 20.20 -4.89 8.53
N GLU A 163 20.44 -3.71 7.99
CA GLU A 163 20.34 -2.43 8.70
C GLU A 163 18.93 -1.86 8.83
N ALA A 164 18.00 -2.14 7.93
CA ALA A 164 16.58 -1.82 8.15
C ALA A 164 16.02 -2.62 9.35
N ILE A 165 16.68 -3.71 9.70
CA ILE A 165 16.45 -4.45 10.94
C ILE A 165 17.22 -3.79 12.10
N GLU A 166 18.40 -3.21 11.88
CA GLU A 166 19.27 -2.62 12.92
C GLU A 166 19.16 -1.10 13.09
N GLN A 167 18.87 -0.32 12.04
CA GLN A 167 18.85 1.17 12.09
C GLN A 167 17.68 1.80 12.82
N SER A 168 16.73 1.06 13.36
CA SER A 168 15.95 1.59 14.47
C SER A 168 16.72 1.46 15.77
N SER A 169 17.86 2.11 15.87
CA SER A 169 18.77 2.06 17.02
C SER A 169 18.22 2.67 18.33
N LYS A 170 16.96 3.09 18.33
CA LYS A 170 16.27 3.43 19.57
C LYS A 170 15.67 2.15 20.15
N PRO A 171 16.07 1.73 21.36
CA PRO A 171 15.48 0.58 22.02
C PRO A 171 13.98 0.84 22.22
N ILE A 172 13.15 -0.02 21.65
CA ILE A 172 11.71 0.02 21.87
C ILE A 172 11.37 -0.70 23.18
N PRO A 173 10.35 -0.24 23.92
CA PRO A 173 9.99 -0.84 25.22
C PRO A 173 9.61 -2.31 25.14
N TYR A 174 8.92 -2.73 24.07
CA TYR A 174 8.36 -4.08 23.94
C TYR A 174 8.67 -4.65 22.56
N PRO A 175 9.92 -5.11 22.32
CA PRO A 175 10.28 -5.76 21.05
C PRO A 175 9.59 -7.12 20.93
N PHE A 176 9.18 -7.50 19.70
CA PHE A 176 8.59 -8.82 19.43
C PHE A 176 8.86 -9.25 17.99
N ASP A 177 9.20 -10.52 17.82
CA ASP A 177 9.37 -11.19 16.52
C ASP A 177 8.40 -12.35 16.36
N SER A 178 7.79 -12.76 17.46
CA SER A 178 6.78 -13.81 17.50
C SER A 178 5.55 -13.36 18.27
N ALA A 179 4.47 -14.06 18.05
CA ALA A 179 3.26 -13.84 18.80
C ALA A 179 3.36 -14.25 20.25
N ALA A 180 4.17 -15.24 20.54
CA ALA A 180 4.43 -15.68 21.91
C ALA A 180 5.08 -14.54 22.72
N GLU A 181 6.04 -13.83 22.13
CA GLU A 181 6.68 -12.65 22.73
C GLU A 181 5.69 -11.50 22.91
N LEU A 182 4.93 -11.17 21.85
CA LEU A 182 3.90 -10.11 21.92
C LEU A 182 2.91 -10.37 23.07
N LEU A 183 2.38 -11.59 23.16
CA LEU A 183 1.43 -11.96 24.21
C LEU A 183 2.11 -12.10 25.58
N GLY A 184 3.39 -12.50 25.61
CA GLY A 184 4.23 -12.54 26.81
C GLY A 184 4.32 -11.16 27.44
N HIS A 185 4.72 -10.14 26.67
CA HIS A 185 4.77 -8.75 27.12
C HIS A 185 3.41 -8.24 27.59
N CYS A 186 2.33 -8.55 26.84
CA CYS A 186 0.98 -8.15 27.26
C CYS A 186 0.60 -8.73 28.62
N LYS A 187 0.92 -10.00 28.85
CA LYS A 187 0.61 -10.70 30.12
C LYS A 187 1.47 -10.17 31.28
N GLU A 188 2.77 -10.03 31.06
CA GLU A 188 3.74 -9.62 32.07
C GLU A 188 3.45 -8.20 32.58
N HIS A 189 3.13 -7.29 31.67
CA HIS A 189 2.93 -5.87 32.00
C HIS A 189 1.45 -5.47 32.12
N GLY A 190 0.51 -6.39 31.98
CA GLY A 190 -0.93 -6.10 32.04
C GLY A 190 -1.42 -5.18 30.91
N LEU A 191 -0.76 -5.21 29.75
CA LEU A 191 -1.04 -4.32 28.62
C LEU A 191 -1.95 -4.99 27.59
N ARG A 192 -2.75 -4.16 26.89
CA ARG A 192 -3.38 -4.54 25.65
C ARG A 192 -2.37 -4.45 24.51
N ILE A 193 -2.56 -5.22 23.42
CA ILE A 193 -1.71 -5.13 22.22
C ILE A 193 -1.64 -3.69 21.68
N SER A 194 -2.76 -2.98 21.64
CA SER A 194 -2.79 -1.57 21.21
C SER A 194 -1.98 -0.65 22.10
N SER A 195 -1.99 -0.86 23.43
CA SER A 195 -1.20 -0.06 24.38
C SER A 195 0.29 -0.34 24.26
N LEU A 196 0.66 -1.60 24.04
CA LEU A 196 2.02 -2.01 23.75
C LEU A 196 2.53 -1.36 22.47
N MET A 197 1.75 -1.44 21.38
CA MET A 197 2.10 -0.80 20.10
C MET A 197 2.21 0.71 20.23
N MET A 198 1.31 1.37 20.96
CA MET A 198 1.39 2.81 21.23
C MET A 198 2.69 3.15 21.96
N ALA A 199 3.09 2.37 22.95
CA ALA A 199 4.33 2.60 23.69
C ALA A 199 5.57 2.45 22.78
N ASN A 200 5.58 1.47 21.88
CA ASN A 200 6.65 1.29 20.90
C ASN A 200 6.71 2.46 19.89
N GLU A 201 5.58 2.90 19.36
CA GLU A 201 5.52 4.03 18.41
C GLU A 201 5.94 5.36 19.06
N LYS A 202 5.67 5.57 20.35
CA LYS A 202 6.04 6.78 21.11
C LYS A 202 7.55 7.00 21.22
N VAL A 203 8.37 6.03 20.90
CA VAL A 203 9.83 6.20 20.78
C VAL A 203 10.22 7.09 19.60
N PHE A 204 9.38 7.12 18.57
CA PHE A 204 9.65 7.81 17.29
C PHE A 204 8.84 9.10 17.13
N ARG A 205 7.65 9.18 17.73
CA ARG A 205 6.66 10.25 17.55
C ARG A 205 5.93 10.53 18.84
N SER A 206 5.33 11.70 18.96
CA SER A 206 4.40 12.00 20.07
C SER A 206 3.11 11.16 19.92
N GLU A 207 2.37 11.00 21.00
CA GLU A 207 1.09 10.29 20.98
C GLU A 207 0.07 11.00 20.08
N ASP A 208 0.07 12.34 20.08
CA ASP A 208 -0.83 13.15 19.26
C ASP A 208 -0.54 12.94 17.75
N GLU A 209 0.75 12.93 17.35
CA GLU A 209 1.14 12.62 15.96
C GLU A 209 0.74 11.21 15.54
N ILE A 210 0.84 10.22 16.44
CA ILE A 210 0.41 8.85 16.16
C ILE A 210 -1.10 8.80 15.98
N ARG A 211 -1.87 9.42 16.87
CA ARG A 211 -3.33 9.48 16.80
C ARG A 211 -3.80 10.18 15.52
N GLU A 212 -3.27 11.35 15.23
CA GLU A 212 -3.60 12.11 14.03
C GLU A 212 -3.29 11.32 12.76
N GLY A 213 -2.11 10.69 12.69
CA GLY A 213 -1.71 9.85 11.56
C GLY A 213 -2.65 8.66 11.36
N LEU A 214 -3.02 7.95 12.43
CA LEU A 214 -3.96 6.83 12.36
C LEU A 214 -5.37 7.28 11.98
N MET A 215 -5.83 8.42 12.48
CA MET A 215 -7.12 8.98 12.08
C MET A 215 -7.12 9.46 10.63
N LYS A 216 -6.01 9.97 10.11
CA LYS A 216 -5.84 10.25 8.68
C LYS A 216 -5.97 8.98 7.84
N ILE A 217 -5.37 7.88 8.29
CA ILE A 217 -5.50 6.56 7.65
C ILE A 217 -6.97 6.12 7.64
N TRP A 218 -7.65 6.17 8.78
CA TRP A 218 -9.05 5.78 8.88
C TRP A 218 -9.96 6.63 7.96
N ARG A 219 -9.81 7.95 7.98
CA ARG A 219 -10.56 8.85 7.10
C ARG A 219 -10.32 8.53 5.62
N THR A 220 -9.09 8.20 5.25
CA THR A 220 -8.75 7.78 3.86
C THR A 220 -9.44 6.46 3.50
N MET A 221 -9.50 5.50 4.41
CA MET A 221 -10.22 4.23 4.21
C MET A 221 -11.72 4.48 4.00
N GLN A 222 -12.34 5.34 4.81
CA GLN A 222 -13.75 5.72 4.68
C GLN A 222 -14.02 6.44 3.35
N GLN A 223 -13.12 7.33 2.94
CA GLN A 223 -13.24 8.04 1.66
C GLN A 223 -13.14 7.06 0.49
N SER A 224 -12.22 6.10 0.54
CA SER A 224 -12.09 5.07 -0.48
C SER A 224 -13.38 4.24 -0.62
N ILE A 225 -14.02 3.85 0.49
CA ILE A 225 -15.32 3.17 0.46
C ILE A 225 -16.38 4.07 -0.17
N THR A 226 -16.44 5.33 0.24
CA THR A 226 -17.42 6.30 -0.28
C THR A 226 -17.27 6.47 -1.78
N ASN A 227 -16.04 6.65 -2.26
CA ASN A 227 -15.74 6.77 -3.69
C ASN A 227 -16.19 5.51 -4.45
N GLY A 228 -15.83 4.31 -3.95
CA GLY A 228 -16.21 3.06 -4.58
C GLY A 228 -17.71 2.82 -4.65
N ILE A 229 -18.46 3.23 -3.63
CA ILE A 229 -19.92 3.13 -3.58
C ILE A 229 -20.59 4.12 -4.55
N THR A 230 -20.02 5.30 -4.73
CA THR A 230 -20.64 6.38 -5.53
C THR A 230 -20.24 6.34 -7.00
N THR A 231 -19.11 5.70 -7.33
CA THR A 231 -18.59 5.65 -8.70
C THR A 231 -19.13 4.45 -9.45
N GLU A 232 -19.68 4.69 -10.63
CA GLU A 232 -20.18 3.69 -11.56
C GLU A 232 -19.26 3.57 -12.78
N GLY A 233 -19.54 2.60 -13.65
CA GLY A 233 -18.83 2.48 -14.93
C GLY A 233 -18.01 1.21 -15.06
N ILE A 234 -16.93 1.28 -15.85
CA ILE A 234 -16.05 0.17 -16.19
C ILE A 234 -14.67 0.45 -15.63
N LEU A 235 -14.10 -0.55 -14.96
CA LEU A 235 -12.72 -0.48 -14.46
C LEU A 235 -11.72 -0.41 -15.61
N PRO A 236 -10.59 0.29 -15.44
CA PRO A 236 -9.52 0.33 -16.44
C PRO A 236 -9.01 -1.08 -16.78
N GLY A 237 -8.56 -1.26 -18.02
CA GLY A 237 -7.98 -2.51 -18.50
C GLY A 237 -8.78 -3.18 -19.61
N GLY A 238 -8.21 -4.25 -20.18
CA GLY A 238 -8.75 -4.93 -21.36
C GLY A 238 -10.00 -5.78 -21.10
N LEU A 239 -10.26 -6.16 -19.85
CA LEU A 239 -11.36 -7.08 -19.48
C LEU A 239 -12.73 -6.42 -19.38
N LYS A 240 -12.81 -5.08 -19.45
CA LYS A 240 -14.06 -4.31 -19.36
C LYS A 240 -14.93 -4.68 -18.15
N VAL A 241 -14.32 -4.87 -16.98
CA VAL A 241 -15.01 -5.24 -15.74
C VAL A 241 -15.89 -4.09 -15.29
N ARG A 242 -17.17 -4.34 -15.09
CA ARG A 242 -18.10 -3.34 -14.54
C ARG A 242 -17.90 -3.17 -13.05
N ARG A 243 -17.98 -1.93 -12.55
CA ARG A 243 -18.09 -1.66 -11.13
C ARG A 243 -19.43 -2.20 -10.60
N ARG A 244 -19.41 -2.82 -9.44
CA ARG A 244 -20.54 -3.50 -8.81
C ARG A 244 -20.93 -2.91 -7.45
N ALA A 245 -19.99 -2.22 -6.79
CA ALA A 245 -20.19 -1.69 -5.44
C ALA A 245 -21.38 -0.74 -5.37
N SER A 246 -21.53 0.20 -6.31
CA SER A 246 -22.66 1.14 -6.35
C SER A 246 -24.01 0.41 -6.45
N SER A 247 -24.15 -0.54 -7.36
CA SER A 247 -25.39 -1.31 -7.53
C SER A 247 -25.72 -2.19 -6.33
N LEU A 248 -24.71 -2.82 -5.71
CA LEU A 248 -24.86 -3.60 -4.49
C LEU A 248 -25.33 -2.71 -3.33
N TYR A 249 -24.72 -1.55 -3.17
CA TYR A 249 -25.14 -0.57 -2.14
C TYR A 249 -26.60 -0.14 -2.30
N GLN A 250 -27.02 0.18 -3.53
CA GLN A 250 -28.41 0.59 -3.81
C GLN A 250 -29.40 -0.55 -3.52
N ARG A 251 -29.01 -1.80 -3.77
CA ARG A 251 -29.82 -2.97 -3.42
C ARG A 251 -29.95 -3.09 -1.90
N LEU A 252 -28.82 -3.14 -1.18
CA LEU A 252 -28.81 -3.33 0.28
C LEU A 252 -29.52 -2.19 1.03
N LYS A 253 -29.50 -0.97 0.49
CA LYS A 253 -30.22 0.16 1.09
C LYS A 253 -31.74 0.03 0.97
N LYS A 254 -32.23 -0.65 -0.08
CA LYS A 254 -33.67 -0.83 -0.33
C LYS A 254 -34.22 -2.09 0.32
N GLU A 255 -33.41 -3.13 0.43
CA GLU A 255 -33.84 -4.40 1.01
C GLU A 255 -33.96 -4.31 2.53
N LYS A 256 -35.18 -4.51 3.03
CA LYS A 256 -35.44 -4.78 4.45
C LYS A 256 -35.47 -6.30 4.63
N SER A 257 -34.31 -6.93 4.60
CA SER A 257 -34.19 -8.38 4.81
C SER A 257 -34.12 -8.70 6.29
N SER A 258 -34.78 -9.78 6.70
CA SER A 258 -34.61 -10.42 8.02
C SER A 258 -33.53 -11.52 7.99
N ASP A 259 -32.83 -11.67 6.86
CA ASP A 259 -31.77 -12.67 6.70
C ASP A 259 -30.54 -12.27 7.50
N ALA A 260 -30.12 -13.13 8.43
CA ALA A 260 -28.91 -12.93 9.22
C ALA A 260 -27.64 -12.87 8.36
N MET A 261 -27.66 -13.41 7.13
CA MET A 261 -26.54 -13.39 6.20
C MET A 261 -26.39 -12.02 5.49
N GLN A 262 -27.37 -11.14 5.56
CA GLN A 262 -27.27 -9.78 4.98
C GLN A 262 -26.06 -8.99 5.52
N VAL A 263 -25.60 -9.32 6.71
CA VAL A 263 -24.39 -8.79 7.32
C VAL A 263 -23.17 -9.03 6.41
N MET A 264 -23.08 -10.21 5.79
CA MET A 264 -22.00 -10.56 4.88
C MET A 264 -21.99 -9.66 3.64
N ASP A 265 -23.16 -9.42 3.07
CA ASP A 265 -23.31 -8.54 1.90
C ASP A 265 -22.80 -7.11 2.18
N TRP A 266 -22.96 -6.61 3.39
CA TRP A 266 -22.42 -5.30 3.77
C TRP A 266 -20.90 -5.30 3.87
N VAL A 267 -20.28 -6.34 4.43
CA VAL A 267 -18.83 -6.47 4.50
C VAL A 267 -18.24 -6.62 3.10
N ASP A 268 -18.86 -7.48 2.28
CA ASP A 268 -18.46 -7.67 0.88
C ASP A 268 -18.59 -6.37 0.08
N LEU A 269 -19.66 -5.58 0.30
CA LEU A 269 -19.81 -4.27 -0.28
C LEU A 269 -18.64 -3.34 0.06
N PHE A 270 -18.29 -3.22 1.33
CA PHE A 270 -17.20 -2.33 1.75
C PHE A 270 -15.85 -2.77 1.18
N ALA A 271 -15.57 -4.07 1.20
CA ALA A 271 -14.36 -4.62 0.61
C ALA A 271 -14.31 -4.40 -0.91
N LEU A 272 -15.42 -4.66 -1.59
CA LEU A 272 -15.57 -4.47 -3.05
C LEU A 272 -15.37 -3.00 -3.44
N ALA A 273 -15.95 -2.08 -2.69
CA ALA A 273 -15.82 -0.64 -2.93
C ALA A 273 -14.34 -0.21 -2.94
N VAL A 274 -13.56 -0.61 -1.92
CA VAL A 274 -12.13 -0.31 -1.85
C VAL A 274 -11.36 -1.01 -2.97
N ASN A 275 -11.69 -2.27 -3.28
CA ASN A 275 -11.00 -3.01 -4.33
C ASN A 275 -11.27 -2.43 -5.74
N GLU A 276 -12.46 -1.91 -5.99
CA GLU A 276 -12.78 -1.21 -7.23
C GLU A 276 -12.05 0.14 -7.32
N GLU A 277 -11.94 0.88 -6.22
CA GLU A 277 -11.10 2.09 -6.16
C GLU A 277 -9.64 1.75 -6.41
N ASN A 278 -9.12 0.71 -5.76
CA ASN A 278 -7.77 0.24 -6.01
C ASN A 278 -7.54 -0.12 -7.49
N ALA A 279 -8.45 -0.87 -8.09
CA ALA A 279 -8.34 -1.27 -9.50
C ALA A 279 -8.42 -0.08 -10.47
N ALA A 280 -9.15 0.96 -10.08
CA ALA A 280 -9.27 2.20 -10.87
C ALA A 280 -8.07 3.13 -10.75
N GLY A 281 -7.12 2.85 -9.86
CA GLY A 281 -6.00 3.74 -9.58
C GLY A 281 -6.34 4.86 -8.60
N GLY A 282 -7.46 4.75 -7.90
CA GLY A 282 -7.91 5.70 -6.87
C GLY A 282 -7.09 5.63 -5.60
N ARG A 283 -7.39 6.54 -4.67
CA ARG A 283 -6.73 6.64 -3.38
C ARG A 283 -7.19 5.55 -2.43
N ILE A 284 -6.24 4.78 -1.92
CA ILE A 284 -6.48 3.70 -0.94
C ILE A 284 -5.42 3.71 0.15
N VAL A 285 -5.63 2.90 1.18
CA VAL A 285 -4.61 2.57 2.17
C VAL A 285 -4.11 1.15 1.92
N THR A 286 -2.82 1.02 1.66
CA THR A 286 -2.14 -0.28 1.62
C THR A 286 -2.17 -0.93 3.02
N ALA A 287 -2.54 -2.22 3.12
CA ALA A 287 -2.72 -2.88 4.42
C ALA A 287 -2.40 -4.40 4.40
N PRO A 288 -1.16 -4.85 4.41
CA PRO A 288 0.11 -4.24 4.00
C PRO A 288 0.32 -4.22 2.49
N THR A 289 -0.61 -4.72 1.69
CA THR A 289 -0.58 -4.72 0.21
C THR A 289 -1.83 -4.06 -0.35
N ASN A 290 -1.76 -3.56 -1.58
CA ASN A 290 -2.93 -2.98 -2.25
C ASN A 290 -4.04 -4.03 -2.50
N GLY A 291 -3.68 -5.27 -2.84
CA GLY A 291 -4.66 -6.34 -3.04
C GLY A 291 -5.49 -6.64 -1.77
N ALA A 292 -4.92 -6.39 -0.59
CA ALA A 292 -5.56 -6.57 0.71
C ALA A 292 -6.23 -5.30 1.26
N ALA A 293 -6.16 -4.19 0.54
CA ALA A 293 -6.59 -2.88 1.02
C ALA A 293 -8.06 -2.81 1.48
N GLY A 294 -8.91 -3.68 0.95
CA GLY A 294 -10.33 -3.72 1.27
C GLY A 294 -10.69 -4.35 2.61
N ILE A 295 -9.81 -5.18 3.21
CA ILE A 295 -10.18 -6.00 4.38
C ILE A 295 -10.35 -5.16 5.63
N VAL A 296 -9.32 -4.44 6.04
CA VAL A 296 -9.34 -3.63 7.27
C VAL A 296 -10.46 -2.58 7.23
N PRO A 297 -10.60 -1.78 6.16
CA PRO A 297 -11.69 -0.80 6.11
C PRO A 297 -13.08 -1.44 6.07
N ALA A 298 -13.25 -2.62 5.46
CA ALA A 298 -14.54 -3.31 5.46
C ALA A 298 -14.96 -3.73 6.87
N VAL A 299 -14.03 -4.31 7.63
CA VAL A 299 -14.28 -4.73 9.00
C VAL A 299 -14.56 -3.53 9.91
N MET A 300 -13.76 -2.47 9.80
CA MET A 300 -13.97 -1.24 10.58
C MET A 300 -15.31 -0.58 10.24
N SER A 301 -15.66 -0.47 8.96
CA SER A 301 -16.94 0.13 8.55
C SER A 301 -18.13 -0.72 8.94
N TYR A 302 -17.98 -2.05 8.95
CA TYR A 302 -19.01 -2.93 9.49
C TYR A 302 -19.23 -2.68 10.99
N ALA A 303 -18.12 -2.59 11.75
CA ALA A 303 -18.19 -2.31 13.18
C ALA A 303 -18.86 -0.95 13.45
N ASP A 304 -18.41 0.09 12.75
CA ASP A 304 -18.94 1.46 12.86
C ASP A 304 -20.44 1.54 12.56
N LYS A 305 -20.89 0.79 11.56
CA LYS A 305 -22.29 0.84 11.12
C LYS A 305 -23.26 -0.02 11.95
N PHE A 306 -22.83 -1.20 12.41
CA PHE A 306 -23.74 -2.23 12.94
C PHE A 306 -23.49 -2.64 14.38
N ILE A 307 -22.33 -2.33 14.96
CA ILE A 307 -21.97 -2.73 16.32
C ILE A 307 -21.97 -1.50 17.22
N GLU A 308 -21.07 -0.56 16.97
CA GLU A 308 -20.91 0.65 17.76
C GLU A 308 -20.16 1.67 16.91
N THR A 309 -20.64 2.92 16.90
CA THR A 309 -19.93 4.02 16.23
C THR A 309 -18.49 4.11 16.72
N LEU A 310 -17.54 4.00 15.81
CA LEU A 310 -16.11 4.03 16.12
C LEU A 310 -15.69 5.46 16.45
N ASP A 311 -15.49 5.72 17.74
CA ASP A 311 -14.79 6.92 18.18
C ASP A 311 -13.29 6.85 17.84
N GLU A 312 -12.58 7.96 18.07
CA GLU A 312 -11.16 8.05 17.78
C GLU A 312 -10.36 6.96 18.53
N ASP A 313 -10.65 6.75 19.82
CA ASP A 313 -9.93 5.77 20.63
C ASP A 313 -10.13 4.34 20.13
N SER A 314 -11.33 3.99 19.70
CA SER A 314 -11.65 2.67 19.17
C SER A 314 -10.99 2.44 17.82
N ALA A 315 -11.00 3.44 16.93
CA ALA A 315 -10.34 3.37 15.64
C ALA A 315 -8.80 3.24 15.79
N VAL A 316 -8.19 4.06 16.64
CA VAL A 316 -6.75 4.01 16.94
C VAL A 316 -6.36 2.65 17.53
N ARG A 317 -7.10 2.14 18.51
CA ARG A 317 -6.84 0.83 19.12
C ARG A 317 -6.95 -0.30 18.08
N PHE A 318 -7.95 -0.24 17.20
CA PHE A 318 -8.11 -1.24 16.15
C PHE A 318 -6.90 -1.24 15.21
N LEU A 319 -6.51 -0.07 14.69
CA LEU A 319 -5.39 0.05 13.76
C LEU A 319 -4.06 -0.37 14.38
N LEU A 320 -3.79 0.01 15.63
CA LEU A 320 -2.59 -0.43 16.35
C LEU A 320 -2.56 -1.95 16.55
N THR A 321 -3.69 -2.55 16.95
CA THR A 321 -3.77 -4.00 17.17
C THR A 321 -3.59 -4.77 15.87
N SER A 322 -4.28 -4.37 14.81
CA SER A 322 -4.18 -5.03 13.51
C SER A 322 -2.80 -4.84 12.86
N ALA A 323 -2.15 -3.69 13.11
CA ALA A 323 -0.78 -3.46 12.66
C ALA A 323 0.23 -4.40 13.37
N ALA A 324 0.10 -4.67 14.67
CA ALA A 324 0.96 -5.62 15.37
C ALA A 324 0.96 -6.99 14.69
N ILE A 325 -0.23 -7.43 14.28
CA ILE A 325 -0.40 -8.69 13.56
C ILE A 325 0.20 -8.60 12.15
N GLY A 326 -0.05 -7.50 11.44
CA GLY A 326 0.56 -7.22 10.14
C GLY A 326 2.08 -7.21 10.18
N ILE A 327 2.68 -6.70 11.26
CA ILE A 327 4.13 -6.72 11.50
C ILE A 327 4.65 -8.16 11.62
N LEU A 328 3.96 -9.01 12.38
CA LEU A 328 4.34 -10.42 12.51
C LEU A 328 4.31 -11.15 11.16
N TYR A 329 3.28 -10.90 10.34
CA TYR A 329 3.25 -11.44 8.98
C TYR A 329 4.37 -10.91 8.12
N LYS A 330 4.67 -9.60 8.17
CA LYS A 330 5.74 -9.00 7.38
C LYS A 330 7.12 -9.53 7.78
N LYS A 331 7.37 -9.81 9.06
CA LYS A 331 8.64 -10.37 9.56
C LYS A 331 8.82 -11.83 9.18
N ASN A 332 7.76 -12.61 9.17
CA ASN A 332 7.83 -14.08 9.06
C ASN A 332 7.47 -14.60 7.66
N ALA A 333 7.13 -13.71 6.72
CA ALA A 333 6.72 -14.10 5.38
C ALA A 333 6.98 -13.02 4.34
N SER A 334 7.23 -13.44 3.08
CA SER A 334 7.28 -12.49 1.99
C SER A 334 5.91 -11.92 1.69
N ILE A 335 5.83 -10.58 1.60
CA ILE A 335 4.65 -9.85 1.14
C ILE A 335 4.76 -9.44 -0.34
N SER A 336 5.81 -9.88 -1.03
CA SER A 336 6.02 -9.60 -2.45
C SER A 336 5.19 -10.52 -3.33
N GLY A 337 4.27 -9.96 -4.14
CA GLY A 337 3.51 -10.74 -5.11
C GLY A 337 4.36 -11.32 -6.23
N ALA A 338 5.57 -10.82 -6.44
CA ALA A 338 6.53 -11.36 -7.38
C ALA A 338 7.14 -12.69 -6.90
N GLU A 339 7.26 -12.87 -5.58
CA GLU A 339 7.85 -14.06 -4.95
C GLU A 339 6.78 -15.13 -4.65
N VAL A 340 5.65 -14.73 -4.08
CA VAL A 340 4.63 -15.67 -3.55
C VAL A 340 3.31 -15.67 -4.35
N GLY A 341 3.20 -14.85 -5.38
CA GLY A 341 1.97 -14.66 -6.13
C GLY A 341 0.90 -13.85 -5.38
N CYS A 342 -0.14 -13.43 -6.09
CA CYS A 342 -1.21 -12.62 -5.47
C CYS A 342 -1.99 -13.38 -4.40
N GLN A 343 -2.19 -14.69 -4.59
CA GLN A 343 -2.89 -15.54 -3.62
C GLN A 343 -1.99 -15.97 -2.45
N GLY A 344 -0.69 -16.14 -2.65
CA GLY A 344 0.26 -16.47 -1.58
C GLY A 344 0.35 -15.41 -0.50
N LYS A 345 -0.02 -14.17 -0.81
CA LYS A 345 -0.13 -13.08 0.18
C LYS A 345 -1.24 -13.30 1.22
N TRP A 346 -2.19 -14.17 0.92
CA TRP A 346 -3.37 -14.46 1.75
C TRP A 346 -3.27 -15.81 2.44
N VAL A 347 -2.62 -16.77 1.79
CA VAL A 347 -2.46 -18.14 2.23
C VAL A 347 -0.97 -18.38 2.44
N LEU A 348 -0.40 -17.79 3.48
CA LEU A 348 0.88 -18.28 3.95
C LEU A 348 0.67 -19.66 4.56
N PRO A 349 1.52 -20.64 4.23
CA PRO A 349 1.60 -21.89 4.97
C PRO A 349 2.32 -21.62 6.31
N ALA A 350 1.80 -20.68 7.10
CA ALA A 350 2.05 -20.73 8.52
C ALA A 350 1.27 -21.94 9.02
N PRO A 351 1.86 -22.80 9.86
CA PRO A 351 1.04 -23.73 10.63
C PRO A 351 -0.06 -22.88 11.24
N TRP A 352 -1.30 -23.27 11.01
CA TRP A 352 -2.51 -22.62 11.51
C TRP A 352 -2.24 -21.97 12.84
N PRO A 353 -2.50 -20.66 13.01
CA PRO A 353 -2.32 -20.07 14.32
C PRO A 353 -3.11 -20.91 15.29
N PRO A 354 -2.49 -21.40 16.37
CA PRO A 354 -3.20 -22.23 17.35
C PRO A 354 -4.49 -21.53 17.76
N ALA A 355 -5.53 -22.28 18.11
CA ALA A 355 -6.87 -21.74 18.40
C ALA A 355 -6.88 -20.58 19.43
N HIS A 356 -5.82 -20.46 20.25
CA HIS A 356 -5.62 -19.33 21.15
C HIS A 356 -5.31 -17.99 20.47
N TRP A 357 -4.82 -17.98 19.21
CA TRP A 357 -4.67 -16.76 18.42
C TRP A 357 -6.02 -16.20 17.98
N LEU A 358 -6.92 -17.08 17.58
CA LEU A 358 -8.30 -16.70 17.27
C LEU A 358 -9.00 -16.20 18.54
N SER A 359 -8.68 -16.74 19.72
CA SER A 359 -9.21 -16.25 20.98
C SER A 359 -8.60 -14.91 21.39
N SER A 360 -7.31 -14.68 21.14
CA SER A 360 -6.66 -13.38 21.39
C SER A 360 -7.18 -12.30 20.44
N TRP A 361 -7.43 -12.65 19.19
CA TRP A 361 -8.15 -11.81 18.22
C TRP A 361 -9.57 -11.54 18.69
N ALA A 362 -10.28 -12.57 19.11
CA ALA A 362 -11.61 -12.43 19.68
C ALA A 362 -11.60 -11.62 20.98
N GLU A 363 -10.51 -11.63 21.76
CA GLU A 363 -10.35 -10.80 22.96
C GLU A 363 -9.96 -9.35 22.65
N ALA A 364 -9.06 -9.14 21.70
CA ALA A 364 -8.73 -7.78 21.19
C ALA A 364 -9.96 -7.12 20.52
N LEU A 365 -10.85 -7.95 19.99
CA LEU A 365 -12.08 -7.58 19.30
C LEU A 365 -13.33 -7.91 20.13
N LYS A 366 -13.20 -8.20 21.42
CA LYS A 366 -14.34 -8.43 22.34
C LYS A 366 -15.41 -7.34 22.32
N PRO A 367 -15.10 -6.07 22.04
CA PRO A 367 -16.14 -5.10 21.71
C PRO A 367 -16.88 -5.44 20.39
N LEU A 368 -16.24 -6.21 19.51
CA LEU A 368 -16.71 -6.55 18.16
C LEU A 368 -17.15 -8.02 18.11
N ARG A 369 -18.11 -8.43 18.93
CA ARG A 369 -18.55 -9.81 19.21
C ARG A 369 -18.77 -10.79 18.03
N MET A 370 -18.48 -10.43 16.78
CA MET A 370 -18.88 -11.19 15.59
C MET A 370 -17.74 -11.59 14.62
N LEU A 371 -16.49 -11.24 14.86
CA LEU A 371 -15.42 -11.33 13.86
C LEU A 371 -14.78 -12.69 13.52
N PRO A 372 -14.81 -13.74 14.36
CA PRO A 372 -14.19 -15.01 13.98
C PRO A 372 -14.79 -15.68 12.73
N LYS A 373 -16.05 -15.35 12.40
CA LYS A 373 -16.73 -15.92 11.23
C LYS A 373 -16.51 -15.13 9.94
N LEU A 374 -16.17 -13.85 10.03
CA LEU A 374 -16.04 -12.95 8.88
C LEU A 374 -14.71 -13.06 8.12
N VAL A 375 -13.63 -13.31 8.83
CA VAL A 375 -12.30 -13.47 8.20
C VAL A 375 -12.25 -14.67 7.25
N TRP A 376 -13.09 -15.68 7.48
CA TRP A 376 -13.13 -16.88 6.64
C TRP A 376 -13.89 -16.72 5.33
N SER A 377 -14.85 -15.82 5.26
CA SER A 377 -15.69 -15.68 4.06
C SER A 377 -15.07 -14.79 2.99
N THR A 378 -14.23 -13.83 3.39
CA THR A 378 -13.57 -12.91 2.43
C THR A 378 -12.36 -13.55 1.71
N THR A 379 -11.93 -14.75 2.13
CA THR A 379 -10.87 -15.53 1.47
C THR A 379 -11.37 -16.39 0.30
N LEU A 380 -12.69 -16.46 0.06
CA LEU A 380 -13.31 -17.32 -0.97
C LEU A 380 -14.06 -16.55 -2.08
N ALA A 381 -13.97 -15.21 -2.13
CA ALA A 381 -14.62 -14.40 -3.16
C ALA A 381 -13.64 -13.84 -4.20
#